data_6aac013547ea6aab4d4a3a66047ba6fd
#
_entry.id   6aac013547ea6aab4d4a3a66047ba6fd
#
_cell.length_a   1.000
_cell.length_b   1.000
_cell.length_c   1.000
_cell.angle_alpha   90.00
_cell.angle_beta   90.00
_cell.angle_gamma   90.00
#
_symmetry.space_group_name_H-M   'P 1'
#
loop_
_entity.id
_entity.type
_entity.pdbx_description
1 polymer ?
#
loop_
_entity_poly.entity_id
_entity_poly.type
_entity_poly.pdbx_seq_one_letter_code
_entity_poly.pdbx_strand_id
1 'polypeptide(L)'
;AATTPYNKDVLKTYTQLLEKYFYNADSIYSQGIEVNRLLEKSRGLLAKMLDVDEEEMIFTSCGSEANNMAIKGIAFQYQNRGKHIITTSIEHSSVYETCKELEEVFGFEVTYLPVDHTGHIQIDDLKKSIRNDTILVSVMCINNEVGSIQPIEEIKNVLKAHPLVKFHVDMVQALGKIKIDLKGIDCASFSAHKINGLKGSGLLFKRKSTTLVPLINGGQQEFGLRGGTSNACTYIVLAKTLRLALENFDQKEKYVSKLSKYLIKELQTIPDVIINTGGKVSSHIVNF
;
A
#
# COMPACT_ATOMS: atom_id res chain seq x y z
N ALA A 1 -3.46 -8.46 -10.93
CA ALA A 1 -2.24 -9.15 -11.40
C ALA A 1 -1.36 -9.56 -10.22
N ALA A 2 -0.86 -10.80 -10.22
CA ALA A 2 -0.04 -11.31 -9.12
C ALA A 2 1.31 -10.59 -9.04
N THR A 3 1.96 -10.31 -10.19
CA THR A 3 3.22 -9.56 -10.31
C THR A 3 3.38 -9.03 -11.73
N THR A 4 4.35 -8.15 -11.94
CA THR A 4 4.70 -7.62 -13.26
C THR A 4 6.16 -7.95 -13.61
N PRO A 5 6.53 -8.08 -14.91
CA PRO A 5 7.92 -8.18 -15.30
C PRO A 5 8.67 -6.90 -14.94
N TYR A 6 9.97 -7.02 -14.68
CA TYR A 6 10.81 -5.84 -14.39
C TYR A 6 10.93 -4.93 -15.61
N ASN A 7 10.87 -3.63 -15.38
CA ASN A 7 11.25 -2.66 -16.40
C ASN A 7 12.77 -2.78 -16.65
N LYS A 8 13.20 -2.88 -17.92
CA LYS A 8 14.60 -3.05 -18.30
C LYS A 8 15.50 -1.90 -17.83
N ASP A 9 15.00 -0.66 -17.86
CA ASP A 9 15.75 0.51 -17.42
C ASP A 9 15.88 0.56 -15.88
N VAL A 10 14.87 0.04 -15.16
CA VAL A 10 14.93 -0.14 -13.70
C VAL A 10 16.02 -1.15 -13.36
N LEU A 11 16.02 -2.32 -14.02
CA LEU A 11 17.00 -3.37 -13.79
C LEU A 11 18.42 -2.89 -14.11
N LYS A 12 18.62 -2.23 -15.24
CA LYS A 12 19.92 -1.65 -15.63
C LYS A 12 20.44 -0.67 -14.57
N THR A 13 19.60 0.23 -14.10
CA THR A 13 19.99 1.19 -13.06
C THR A 13 20.32 0.48 -11.73
N TYR A 14 19.54 -0.52 -11.36
CA TYR A 14 19.78 -1.32 -10.17
C TYR A 14 21.16 -2.01 -10.20
N THR A 15 21.52 -2.66 -11.32
CA THR A 15 22.83 -3.30 -11.48
C THR A 15 23.97 -2.27 -11.36
N GLN A 16 23.84 -1.12 -11.99
CA GLN A 16 24.83 -0.04 -11.89
C GLN A 16 24.98 0.50 -10.45
N LEU A 17 23.88 0.57 -9.70
CA LEU A 17 23.92 0.99 -8.30
C LEU A 17 24.62 -0.04 -7.43
N LEU A 18 24.36 -1.33 -7.63
CA LEU A 18 25.02 -2.41 -6.88
C LEU A 18 26.54 -2.43 -7.07
N GLU A 19 27.03 -2.17 -8.29
CA GLU A 19 28.45 -2.13 -8.58
C GLU A 19 29.15 -0.94 -7.92
N LYS A 20 28.47 0.22 -7.81
CA LYS A 20 29.07 1.47 -7.37
C LYS A 20 28.79 1.84 -5.91
N TYR A 21 27.59 1.50 -5.42
CA TYR A 21 27.05 2.02 -4.15
C TYR A 21 26.71 0.89 -3.18
N PHE A 22 27.59 -0.10 -3.03
CA PHE A 22 27.42 -1.23 -2.12
C PHE A 22 27.69 -0.91 -0.64
N TYR A 23 28.07 0.31 -0.33
CA TYR A 23 28.40 0.74 1.01
C TYR A 23 27.16 0.89 1.90
N ASN A 24 27.33 0.67 3.21
CA ASN A 24 26.26 0.89 4.18
C ASN A 24 25.94 2.39 4.30
N ALA A 25 24.67 2.76 4.07
CA ALA A 25 24.19 4.15 4.12
C ALA A 25 24.33 4.78 5.52
N ASP A 26 24.38 3.98 6.59
CA ASP A 26 24.52 4.48 7.97
C ASP A 26 25.97 4.70 8.40
N SER A 27 26.94 4.42 7.52
CA SER A 27 28.36 4.59 7.83
C SER A 27 28.79 6.03 7.74
N ILE A 28 29.69 6.43 8.66
CA ILE A 28 30.17 7.82 8.76
C ILE A 28 31.27 8.20 7.74
N TYR A 29 31.79 7.23 6.98
CA TYR A 29 32.79 7.50 5.94
C TYR A 29 32.12 8.00 4.65
N SER A 30 32.92 8.67 3.79
CA SER A 30 32.44 9.43 2.63
C SER A 30 31.53 8.62 1.69
N GLN A 31 31.83 7.35 1.43
CA GLN A 31 31.06 6.49 0.55
C GLN A 31 29.68 6.15 1.15
N GLY A 32 29.62 5.89 2.47
CA GLY A 32 28.34 5.68 3.15
C GLY A 32 27.45 6.93 3.12
N ILE A 33 28.06 8.10 3.37
CA ILE A 33 27.36 9.40 3.28
C ILE A 33 26.83 9.64 1.87
N GLU A 34 27.57 9.27 0.82
CA GLU A 34 27.09 9.39 -0.58
C GLU A 34 25.88 8.50 -0.83
N VAL A 35 25.89 7.25 -0.36
CA VAL A 35 24.76 6.32 -0.48
C VAL A 35 23.54 6.86 0.26
N ASN A 36 23.72 7.35 1.50
CA ASN A 36 22.64 7.96 2.29
C ASN A 36 22.04 9.16 1.56
N ARG A 37 22.86 10.06 1.01
CA ARG A 37 22.37 11.21 0.22
C ARG A 37 21.52 10.78 -0.97
N LEU A 38 21.89 9.72 -1.68
CA LEU A 38 21.11 9.19 -2.80
C LEU A 38 19.80 8.56 -2.32
N LEU A 39 19.82 7.87 -1.19
CA LEU A 39 18.64 7.28 -0.56
C LEU A 39 17.63 8.37 -0.19
N GLU A 40 18.07 9.40 0.54
CA GLU A 40 17.20 10.51 0.96
C GLU A 40 16.70 11.33 -0.24
N LYS A 41 17.53 11.56 -1.25
CA LYS A 41 17.06 12.17 -2.51
C LYS A 41 15.96 11.34 -3.18
N SER A 42 16.06 10.02 -3.12
CA SER A 42 15.05 9.13 -3.68
C SER A 42 13.75 9.15 -2.87
N ARG A 43 13.85 9.26 -1.54
CA ARG A 43 12.72 9.46 -0.63
C ARG A 43 11.98 10.76 -1.00
N GLY A 44 12.70 11.86 -1.16
CA GLY A 44 12.12 13.15 -1.55
C GLY A 44 11.44 13.12 -2.93
N LEU A 45 12.00 12.38 -3.89
CA LEU A 45 11.35 12.19 -5.20
C LEU A 45 10.05 11.39 -5.09
N LEU A 46 10.01 10.34 -4.25
CA LEU A 46 8.80 9.57 -3.99
C LEU A 46 7.74 10.42 -3.31
N ALA A 47 8.10 11.15 -2.28
CA ALA A 47 7.23 12.06 -1.55
C ALA A 47 6.60 13.10 -2.47
N LYS A 48 7.43 13.74 -3.31
CA LYS A 48 6.96 14.71 -4.32
C LYS A 48 5.96 14.09 -5.32
N MET A 49 6.19 12.87 -5.78
CA MET A 49 5.29 12.19 -6.71
C MET A 49 3.95 11.78 -6.08
N LEU A 50 3.91 11.64 -4.76
CA LEU A 50 2.71 11.28 -3.99
C LEU A 50 2.09 12.47 -3.24
N ASP A 51 2.62 13.69 -3.42
CA ASP A 51 2.17 14.94 -2.80
C ASP A 51 2.13 14.87 -1.25
N VAL A 52 3.24 14.40 -0.65
CA VAL A 52 3.43 14.23 0.79
C VAL A 52 4.83 14.69 1.24
N ASP A 53 5.08 14.76 2.55
CA ASP A 53 6.39 15.08 3.11
C ASP A 53 7.33 13.85 3.08
N GLU A 54 8.65 14.12 2.98
CA GLU A 54 9.68 13.06 2.95
C GLU A 54 9.66 12.20 4.21
N GLU A 55 9.44 12.79 5.38
CA GLU A 55 9.36 12.10 6.66
C GLU A 55 8.13 11.17 6.79
N GLU A 56 7.18 11.27 5.87
CA GLU A 56 6.00 10.40 5.80
C GLU A 56 6.23 9.12 4.97
N MET A 57 7.41 9.00 4.34
CA MET A 57 7.73 7.88 3.46
C MET A 57 8.73 6.93 4.12
N ILE A 58 8.29 5.72 4.42
CA ILE A 58 9.08 4.67 5.09
C ILE A 58 9.35 3.55 4.10
N PHE A 59 10.60 3.23 3.84
CA PHE A 59 10.96 2.09 3.00
C PHE A 59 10.72 0.77 3.71
N THR A 60 10.16 -0.18 2.99
CA THR A 60 9.89 -1.54 3.45
C THR A 60 10.33 -2.57 2.41
N SER A 61 10.39 -3.84 2.77
CA SER A 61 10.75 -4.90 1.83
C SER A 61 9.62 -5.28 0.87
N CYS A 62 8.38 -5.03 1.23
CA CYS A 62 7.20 -5.38 0.43
C CYS A 62 5.92 -4.75 1.01
N GLY A 63 4.80 -4.88 0.28
CA GLY A 63 3.49 -4.47 0.76
C GLY A 63 3.06 -5.20 2.04
N SER A 64 3.41 -6.48 2.20
CA SER A 64 3.08 -7.25 3.40
C SER A 64 3.78 -6.69 4.65
N GLU A 65 5.05 -6.31 4.55
CA GLU A 65 5.74 -5.61 5.66
C GLU A 65 5.07 -4.27 5.95
N ALA A 66 4.74 -3.49 4.93
CA ALA A 66 4.07 -2.20 5.08
C ALA A 66 2.69 -2.33 5.76
N ASN A 67 1.88 -3.32 5.36
CA ASN A 67 0.58 -3.62 5.98
C ASN A 67 0.72 -4.01 7.45
N ASN A 68 1.62 -4.95 7.77
CA ASN A 68 1.89 -5.36 9.15
C ASN A 68 2.39 -4.19 10.00
N MET A 69 3.30 -3.38 9.46
CA MET A 69 3.86 -2.22 10.15
C MET A 69 2.79 -1.18 10.46
N ALA A 70 1.89 -0.89 9.52
CA ALA A 70 0.78 0.02 9.72
C ALA A 70 -0.22 -0.51 10.76
N ILE A 71 -0.73 -1.74 10.55
CA ILE A 71 -1.82 -2.30 11.34
C ILE A 71 -1.34 -2.60 12.77
N LYS A 72 -0.26 -3.36 12.94
CA LYS A 72 0.30 -3.68 14.26
C LYS A 72 0.84 -2.42 14.96
N GLY A 73 1.51 -1.55 14.20
CA GLY A 73 2.04 -0.30 14.73
C GLY A 73 0.95 0.61 15.31
N ILE A 74 -0.19 0.75 14.62
CA ILE A 74 -1.36 1.48 15.11
C ILE A 74 -2.00 0.74 16.28
N ALA A 75 -2.25 -0.57 16.14
CA ALA A 75 -2.91 -1.37 17.16
C ALA A 75 -2.18 -1.24 18.51
N PHE A 76 -0.89 -1.49 18.55
CA PHE A 76 -0.10 -1.43 19.79
C PHE A 76 0.09 -0.01 20.31
N GLN A 77 0.20 1.00 19.44
CA GLN A 77 0.34 2.39 19.85
C GLN A 77 -0.92 2.93 20.53
N TYR A 78 -2.08 2.54 20.03
CA TYR A 78 -3.35 3.13 20.47
C TYR A 78 -4.22 2.17 21.32
N GLN A 79 -3.73 0.99 21.71
CA GLN A 79 -4.46 -0.01 22.50
C GLN A 79 -5.04 0.51 23.81
N ASN A 80 -4.44 1.54 24.42
CA ASN A 80 -4.96 2.16 25.64
C ASN A 80 -6.23 3.00 25.40
N ARG A 81 -6.56 3.31 24.15
CA ARG A 81 -7.76 4.07 23.74
C ARG A 81 -8.90 3.15 23.33
N GLY A 82 -8.57 1.94 22.91
CA GLY A 82 -9.51 0.93 22.49
C GLY A 82 -8.81 -0.24 21.81
N LYS A 83 -9.53 -1.32 21.63
CA LYS A 83 -9.02 -2.56 21.03
C LYS A 83 -9.89 -3.03 19.86
N HIS A 84 -10.70 -2.16 19.25
CA HIS A 84 -11.52 -2.52 18.12
C HIS A 84 -10.91 -2.05 16.81
N ILE A 85 -10.86 -2.98 15.84
CA ILE A 85 -10.35 -2.78 14.47
C ILE A 85 -11.47 -3.14 13.50
N ILE A 86 -11.64 -2.33 12.45
CA ILE A 86 -12.55 -2.63 11.35
C ILE A 86 -11.73 -2.89 10.10
N THR A 87 -11.98 -3.99 9.42
CA THR A 87 -11.40 -4.34 8.12
C THR A 87 -12.46 -4.95 7.21
N THR A 88 -12.08 -5.45 6.03
CA THR A 88 -13.05 -6.07 5.11
C THR A 88 -12.81 -7.57 4.99
N SER A 89 -13.86 -8.32 4.58
CA SER A 89 -13.76 -9.78 4.35
C SER A 89 -12.92 -10.15 3.12
N ILE A 90 -12.54 -9.16 2.29
CA ILE A 90 -11.84 -9.37 1.00
C ILE A 90 -10.40 -8.86 0.99
N GLU A 91 -9.85 -8.54 2.16
CA GLU A 91 -8.47 -8.04 2.27
C GLU A 91 -7.44 -9.06 1.76
N HIS A 92 -6.31 -8.52 1.33
CA HIS A 92 -5.13 -9.35 1.08
C HIS A 92 -4.71 -10.09 2.36
N SER A 93 -4.18 -11.32 2.23
CA SER A 93 -3.76 -12.16 3.37
C SER A 93 -2.84 -11.42 4.37
N SER A 94 -1.99 -10.50 3.91
CA SER A 94 -1.14 -9.72 4.81
C SER A 94 -1.88 -8.70 5.69
N VAL A 95 -3.12 -8.35 5.38
CA VAL A 95 -4.02 -7.56 6.22
C VAL A 95 -4.89 -8.50 7.05
N TYR A 96 -5.55 -9.46 6.39
CA TYR A 96 -6.47 -10.41 7.02
C TYR A 96 -5.79 -11.20 8.15
N GLU A 97 -4.67 -11.87 7.87
CA GLU A 97 -3.94 -12.67 8.88
C GLU A 97 -3.34 -11.78 9.98
N THR A 98 -2.95 -10.54 9.65
CA THR A 98 -2.49 -9.60 10.69
C THR A 98 -3.61 -9.20 11.64
N CYS A 99 -4.81 -8.94 11.13
CA CYS A 99 -5.98 -8.64 11.96
C CYS A 99 -6.38 -9.86 12.81
N LYS A 100 -6.37 -11.04 12.20
CA LYS A 100 -6.64 -12.31 12.90
C LYS A 100 -5.65 -12.60 14.03
N GLU A 101 -4.35 -12.39 13.79
CA GLU A 101 -3.33 -12.51 14.85
C GLU A 101 -3.58 -11.53 16.00
N LEU A 102 -3.94 -10.27 15.69
CA LEU A 102 -4.29 -9.29 16.72
C LEU A 102 -5.51 -9.73 17.55
N GLU A 103 -6.49 -10.36 16.93
CA GLU A 103 -7.67 -10.91 17.58
C GLU A 103 -7.32 -12.11 18.45
N GLU A 104 -6.69 -13.15 17.87
CA GLU A 104 -6.45 -14.43 18.52
C GLU A 104 -5.37 -14.39 19.62
N VAL A 105 -4.33 -13.55 19.43
CA VAL A 105 -3.14 -13.53 20.30
C VAL A 105 -3.10 -12.31 21.21
N PHE A 106 -3.53 -11.15 20.73
CA PHE A 106 -3.36 -9.88 21.44
C PHE A 106 -4.65 -9.32 22.04
N GLY A 107 -5.78 -10.03 21.87
CA GLY A 107 -7.06 -9.69 22.50
C GLY A 107 -7.67 -8.40 21.95
N PHE A 108 -7.47 -8.13 20.65
CA PHE A 108 -8.25 -7.14 19.93
C PHE A 108 -9.58 -7.74 19.47
N GLU A 109 -10.55 -6.90 19.18
CA GLU A 109 -11.78 -7.29 18.49
C GLU A 109 -11.72 -6.79 17.05
N VAL A 110 -12.06 -7.65 16.08
CA VAL A 110 -12.01 -7.30 14.67
C VAL A 110 -13.39 -7.45 14.03
N THR A 111 -13.91 -6.37 13.46
CA THR A 111 -15.08 -6.43 12.61
C THR A 111 -14.68 -6.54 11.15
N TYR A 112 -15.05 -7.65 10.51
CA TYR A 112 -14.85 -7.89 9.09
C TYR A 112 -16.10 -7.45 8.31
N LEU A 113 -16.05 -6.29 7.68
CA LEU A 113 -17.17 -5.77 6.87
C LEU A 113 -17.47 -6.72 5.70
N PRO A 114 -18.71 -7.11 5.50
CA PRO A 114 -19.10 -7.86 4.33
C PRO A 114 -19.02 -6.98 3.08
N VAL A 115 -18.94 -7.62 1.92
CA VAL A 115 -19.04 -6.97 0.62
C VAL A 115 -20.26 -7.48 -0.15
N ASP A 116 -20.73 -6.68 -1.09
CA ASP A 116 -21.76 -7.11 -2.00
C ASP A 116 -21.21 -8.10 -3.07
N HIS A 117 -22.08 -8.59 -3.95
CA HIS A 117 -21.74 -9.52 -5.02
C HIS A 117 -20.74 -8.97 -6.04
N THR A 118 -20.47 -7.65 -6.02
CA THR A 118 -19.47 -6.99 -6.86
C THR A 118 -18.16 -6.71 -6.11
N GLY A 119 -18.07 -7.13 -4.84
CA GLY A 119 -16.89 -6.97 -4.00
C GLY A 119 -16.72 -5.58 -3.40
N HIS A 120 -17.81 -4.81 -3.19
CA HIS A 120 -17.77 -3.48 -2.57
C HIS A 120 -18.40 -3.50 -1.18
N ILE A 121 -17.76 -2.80 -0.22
CA ILE A 121 -18.36 -2.58 1.10
C ILE A 121 -19.53 -1.60 0.98
N GLN A 122 -20.46 -1.70 1.92
CA GLN A 122 -21.54 -0.72 2.09
C GLN A 122 -21.14 0.30 3.17
N ILE A 123 -21.23 1.58 2.86
CA ILE A 123 -20.83 2.67 3.79
C ILE A 123 -21.67 2.66 5.07
N ASP A 124 -22.94 2.26 4.98
CA ASP A 124 -23.80 2.18 6.15
C ASP A 124 -23.42 1.06 7.11
N ASP A 125 -22.80 -0.02 6.61
CA ASP A 125 -22.25 -1.09 7.47
C ASP A 125 -20.99 -0.60 8.20
N LEU A 126 -20.13 0.18 7.54
CA LEU A 126 -19.01 0.84 8.20
C LEU A 126 -19.50 1.77 9.33
N LYS A 127 -20.49 2.65 9.05
CA LYS A 127 -21.03 3.58 10.06
C LYS A 127 -21.57 2.85 11.28
N LYS A 128 -22.31 1.75 11.08
CA LYS A 128 -22.87 0.92 12.18
C LYS A 128 -21.79 0.20 12.99
N SER A 129 -20.66 -0.12 12.35
CA SER A 129 -19.58 -0.88 12.98
C SER A 129 -18.62 -0.01 13.81
N ILE A 130 -18.58 1.32 13.58
CA ILE A 130 -17.73 2.21 14.36
C ILE A 130 -18.25 2.33 15.79
N ARG A 131 -17.37 2.02 16.75
CA ARG A 131 -17.64 2.07 18.20
C ARG A 131 -16.73 3.10 18.87
N ASN A 132 -17.00 3.41 20.14
CA ASN A 132 -16.18 4.33 20.92
C ASN A 132 -14.74 3.86 21.12
N ASP A 133 -14.52 2.54 21.13
CA ASP A 133 -13.22 1.88 21.25
C ASP A 133 -12.58 1.47 19.91
N THR A 134 -13.17 1.90 18.78
CA THR A 134 -12.56 1.70 17.45
C THR A 134 -11.31 2.58 17.31
N ILE A 135 -10.17 1.97 17.00
CA ILE A 135 -8.89 2.68 16.83
C ILE A 135 -8.37 2.66 15.40
N LEU A 136 -8.82 1.71 14.59
CA LEU A 136 -8.34 1.53 13.22
C LEU A 136 -9.47 1.07 12.30
N VAL A 137 -9.53 1.69 11.12
CA VAL A 137 -10.21 1.18 9.93
C VAL A 137 -9.14 0.86 8.90
N SER A 138 -9.08 -0.37 8.40
CA SER A 138 -8.13 -0.82 7.38
C SER A 138 -8.89 -1.41 6.20
N VAL A 139 -8.80 -0.77 5.03
CA VAL A 139 -9.54 -1.16 3.82
C VAL A 139 -8.62 -1.08 2.61
N MET A 140 -8.58 -2.15 1.80
CA MET A 140 -7.84 -2.11 0.54
C MET A 140 -8.49 -1.13 -0.46
N CYS A 141 -7.68 -0.45 -1.26
CA CYS A 141 -8.19 0.47 -2.28
C CYS A 141 -8.76 -0.28 -3.49
N ILE A 142 -8.04 -1.29 -3.96
CA ILE A 142 -8.43 -2.14 -5.10
C ILE A 142 -8.23 -3.60 -4.70
N ASN A 143 -9.26 -4.41 -4.84
CA ASN A 143 -9.15 -5.84 -4.58
C ASN A 143 -8.29 -6.52 -5.65
N ASN A 144 -7.39 -7.40 -5.22
CA ASN A 144 -6.42 -8.07 -6.09
C ASN A 144 -7.01 -9.23 -6.91
N GLU A 145 -8.19 -9.73 -6.56
CA GLU A 145 -8.87 -10.84 -7.23
C GLU A 145 -9.93 -10.36 -8.23
N VAL A 146 -10.90 -9.58 -7.75
CA VAL A 146 -12.04 -9.14 -8.58
C VAL A 146 -11.90 -7.72 -9.12
N GLY A 147 -10.91 -6.96 -8.64
CA GLY A 147 -10.62 -5.60 -9.14
C GLY A 147 -11.55 -4.51 -8.63
N SER A 148 -12.47 -4.80 -7.68
CA SER A 148 -13.37 -3.79 -7.09
C SER A 148 -12.58 -2.64 -6.46
N ILE A 149 -12.98 -1.40 -6.75
CA ILE A 149 -12.39 -0.17 -6.19
C ILE A 149 -13.24 0.29 -5.03
N GLN A 150 -12.72 0.17 -3.81
CA GLN A 150 -13.45 0.51 -2.60
C GLN A 150 -13.74 2.02 -2.49
N PRO A 151 -14.81 2.41 -1.82
CA PRO A 151 -15.27 3.80 -1.72
C PRO A 151 -14.43 4.62 -0.71
N ILE A 152 -13.12 4.77 -0.99
CA ILE A 152 -12.15 5.39 -0.06
C ILE A 152 -12.56 6.83 0.32
N GLU A 153 -13.09 7.62 -0.62
CA GLU A 153 -13.51 9.00 -0.33
C GLU A 153 -14.73 9.06 0.62
N GLU A 154 -15.67 8.14 0.45
CA GLU A 154 -16.83 8.03 1.34
C GLU A 154 -16.39 7.59 2.74
N ILE A 155 -15.43 6.64 2.84
CA ILE A 155 -14.83 6.23 4.11
C ILE A 155 -14.16 7.42 4.80
N LYS A 156 -13.31 8.19 4.07
CA LYS A 156 -12.71 9.43 4.59
C LYS A 156 -13.76 10.38 5.16
N ASN A 157 -14.90 10.56 4.46
CA ASN A 157 -15.96 11.45 4.90
C ASN A 157 -16.64 10.95 6.19
N VAL A 158 -16.86 9.64 6.33
CA VAL A 158 -17.36 9.05 7.58
C VAL A 158 -16.38 9.30 8.72
N LEU A 159 -15.09 9.04 8.50
CA LEU A 159 -14.06 9.14 9.53
C LEU A 159 -13.76 10.58 9.97
N LYS A 160 -14.17 11.62 9.22
CA LYS A 160 -14.11 13.01 9.69
C LYS A 160 -14.88 13.23 11.01
N ALA A 161 -15.96 12.50 11.25
CA ALA A 161 -16.71 12.53 12.50
C ALA A 161 -16.03 11.71 13.62
N HIS A 162 -14.99 10.92 13.30
CA HIS A 162 -14.29 10.02 14.20
C HIS A 162 -12.77 10.27 14.19
N PRO A 163 -12.29 11.47 14.58
CA PRO A 163 -10.88 11.89 14.37
C PRO A 163 -9.86 11.08 15.14
N LEU A 164 -10.29 10.27 16.09
CA LEU A 164 -9.42 9.37 16.87
C LEU A 164 -9.22 8.02 16.18
N VAL A 165 -10.07 7.65 15.24
CA VAL A 165 -9.93 6.42 14.45
C VAL A 165 -8.89 6.64 13.36
N LYS A 166 -7.88 5.78 13.32
CA LYS A 166 -6.85 5.80 12.29
C LYS A 166 -7.34 5.10 11.02
N PHE A 167 -6.91 5.62 9.86
CA PHE A 167 -7.28 5.06 8.58
C PHE A 167 -6.05 4.52 7.84
N HIS A 168 -5.99 3.21 7.64
CA HIS A 168 -5.01 2.54 6.80
C HIS A 168 -5.65 2.07 5.50
N VAL A 169 -4.92 2.25 4.38
CA VAL A 169 -5.36 1.78 3.06
C VAL A 169 -4.27 0.93 2.41
N ASP A 170 -4.57 -0.33 2.09
CA ASP A 170 -3.71 -1.12 1.21
C ASP A 170 -3.86 -0.60 -0.23
N MET A 171 -2.84 0.11 -0.72
CA MET A 171 -2.78 0.69 -2.06
C MET A 171 -1.87 -0.09 -3.02
N VAL A 172 -1.50 -1.31 -2.69
CA VAL A 172 -0.60 -2.14 -3.50
C VAL A 172 -1.13 -2.32 -4.92
N GLN A 173 -2.43 -2.48 -5.11
CA GLN A 173 -3.04 -2.59 -6.43
C GLN A 173 -3.42 -1.23 -7.05
N ALA A 174 -3.36 -0.13 -6.29
CA ALA A 174 -3.75 1.21 -6.75
C ALA A 174 -2.58 1.99 -7.36
N LEU A 175 -1.37 1.83 -6.81
CA LEU A 175 -0.18 2.58 -7.24
C LEU A 175 0.08 2.42 -8.74
N GLY A 176 0.18 3.55 -9.46
CA GLY A 176 0.43 3.59 -10.89
C GLY A 176 -0.72 3.08 -11.78
N LYS A 177 -1.91 2.79 -11.21
CA LYS A 177 -3.09 2.29 -11.94
C LYS A 177 -4.31 3.20 -11.80
N ILE A 178 -4.41 3.92 -10.69
CA ILE A 178 -5.39 5.00 -10.49
C ILE A 178 -4.68 6.23 -9.91
N LYS A 179 -5.33 7.39 -9.98
CA LYS A 179 -4.85 8.58 -9.27
C LYS A 179 -5.03 8.38 -7.78
N ILE A 180 -3.97 8.64 -7.02
CA ILE A 180 -3.94 8.47 -5.55
C ILE A 180 -4.03 9.86 -4.90
N ASP A 181 -4.90 9.99 -3.90
CA ASP A 181 -4.93 11.10 -2.97
C ASP A 181 -4.80 10.57 -1.53
N LEU A 182 -3.69 10.93 -0.87
CA LEU A 182 -3.36 10.49 0.50
C LEU A 182 -3.93 11.43 1.59
N LYS A 183 -4.60 12.51 1.22
CA LYS A 183 -5.26 13.40 2.18
C LYS A 183 -6.37 12.64 2.94
N GLY A 184 -6.38 12.76 4.26
CA GLY A 184 -7.35 12.07 5.11
C GLY A 184 -7.04 10.59 5.38
N ILE A 185 -5.88 10.07 4.93
CA ILE A 185 -5.39 8.73 5.22
C ILE A 185 -4.23 8.84 6.22
N ASP A 186 -4.19 7.98 7.23
CA ASP A 186 -3.10 7.94 8.22
C ASP A 186 -1.93 7.07 7.77
N CYS A 187 -2.21 5.93 7.13
CA CYS A 187 -1.19 5.04 6.57
C CYS A 187 -1.65 4.47 5.23
N ALA A 188 -0.72 4.31 4.27
CA ALA A 188 -0.99 3.62 3.02
C ALA A 188 0.20 2.73 2.63
N SER A 189 -0.10 1.50 2.19
CA SER A 189 0.90 0.49 1.85
C SER A 189 1.06 0.32 0.34
N PHE A 190 2.31 0.18 -0.12
CA PHE A 190 2.66 0.06 -1.54
C PHE A 190 3.70 -1.03 -1.79
N SER A 191 3.74 -1.55 -3.02
CA SER A 191 4.72 -2.55 -3.44
C SER A 191 5.19 -2.32 -4.87
N ALA A 192 6.51 -2.35 -5.07
CA ALA A 192 7.12 -2.05 -6.37
C ALA A 192 6.82 -3.09 -7.45
N HIS A 193 6.73 -4.37 -7.09
CA HIS A 193 6.56 -5.46 -8.06
C HIS A 193 5.20 -5.48 -8.77
N LYS A 194 4.28 -4.61 -8.39
CA LYS A 194 2.98 -4.41 -9.06
C LYS A 194 3.03 -3.32 -10.14
N ILE A 195 4.16 -2.59 -10.24
CA ILE A 195 4.38 -1.48 -11.16
C ILE A 195 5.71 -1.62 -11.93
N ASN A 196 6.08 -2.83 -12.29
CA ASN A 196 7.31 -3.17 -13.02
C ASN A 196 8.62 -2.88 -12.26
N GLY A 197 8.55 -2.80 -10.93
CA GLY A 197 9.70 -2.64 -10.04
C GLY A 197 10.21 -3.95 -9.48
N LEU A 198 11.26 -3.85 -8.67
CA LEU A 198 11.92 -5.00 -8.06
C LEU A 198 11.06 -5.60 -6.95
N LYS A 199 11.10 -6.94 -6.81
CA LYS A 199 10.69 -7.63 -5.60
C LYS A 199 11.65 -7.27 -4.47
N GLY A 200 11.21 -7.37 -3.22
CA GLY A 200 12.01 -6.92 -2.08
C GLY A 200 11.99 -5.39 -1.89
N SER A 201 11.03 -4.69 -2.50
CA SER A 201 10.86 -3.24 -2.42
C SER A 201 9.39 -2.88 -2.21
N GLY A 202 9.12 -2.18 -1.13
CA GLY A 202 7.83 -1.64 -0.74
C GLY A 202 7.98 -0.26 -0.10
N LEU A 203 6.86 0.33 0.24
CA LEU A 203 6.80 1.66 0.82
C LEU A 203 5.58 1.74 1.73
N LEU A 204 5.74 2.37 2.88
CA LEU A 204 4.65 2.78 3.75
C LEU A 204 4.60 4.31 3.77
N PHE A 205 3.47 4.88 3.37
CA PHE A 205 3.12 6.22 3.75
C PHE A 205 2.61 6.19 5.20
N LYS A 206 3.18 7.03 6.04
CA LYS A 206 2.76 7.23 7.44
C LYS A 206 2.59 8.73 7.68
N ARG A 207 1.36 9.18 7.86
CA ARG A 207 1.08 10.58 8.17
C ARG A 207 1.91 11.05 9.37
N LYS A 208 2.47 12.24 9.29
CA LYS A 208 3.36 12.83 10.31
C LYS A 208 2.73 12.82 11.71
N SER A 209 1.42 13.09 11.79
CA SER A 209 0.65 13.08 13.04
C SER A 209 0.30 11.68 13.58
N THR A 210 0.63 10.61 12.86
CA THR A 210 0.35 9.22 13.27
C THR A 210 1.63 8.59 13.83
N THR A 211 1.56 8.06 15.04
CA THR A 211 2.65 7.34 15.68
C THR A 211 2.42 5.84 15.53
N LEU A 212 3.51 5.10 15.31
CA LEU A 212 3.49 3.64 15.21
C LEU A 212 4.46 3.04 16.22
N VAL A 213 4.11 1.90 16.79
CA VAL A 213 5.10 1.03 17.42
C VAL A 213 5.91 0.35 16.31
N PRO A 214 7.25 0.37 16.35
CA PRO A 214 8.08 -0.28 15.34
C PRO A 214 7.79 -1.78 15.23
N LEU A 215 7.67 -2.28 14.00
CA LEU A 215 7.52 -3.71 13.76
C LEU A 215 8.86 -4.46 13.88
N ILE A 216 9.93 -3.85 13.38
CA ILE A 216 11.30 -4.39 13.41
C ILE A 216 12.15 -3.45 14.24
N ASN A 217 12.49 -3.89 15.45
CA ASN A 217 13.35 -3.15 16.35
C ASN A 217 14.83 -3.27 15.91
N GLY A 218 15.63 -2.22 16.15
CA GLY A 218 17.05 -2.20 15.79
C GLY A 218 17.65 -0.81 15.86
N GLY A 219 18.41 -0.43 14.83
CA GLY A 219 18.98 0.90 14.71
C GLY A 219 17.93 1.96 14.36
N GLN A 220 18.42 3.19 14.13
CA GLN A 220 17.56 4.36 13.86
C GLN A 220 17.13 4.50 12.38
N GLN A 221 17.33 3.46 11.56
CA GLN A 221 16.90 3.47 10.17
C GLN A 221 15.40 3.75 10.08
N GLU A 222 14.98 4.37 8.97
CA GLU A 222 13.58 4.71 8.70
C GLU A 222 12.94 5.45 9.90
N PHE A 223 13.64 6.46 10.41
CA PHE A 223 13.19 7.27 11.56
C PHE A 223 12.94 6.46 12.84
N GLY A 224 13.67 5.35 13.04
CA GLY A 224 13.51 4.42 14.16
C GLY A 224 12.31 3.49 14.04
N LEU A 225 11.61 3.50 12.91
CA LEU A 225 10.41 2.69 12.70
C LEU A 225 10.70 1.33 12.04
N ARG A 226 11.86 1.20 11.37
CA ARG A 226 12.24 -0.04 10.69
C ARG A 226 13.75 -0.24 10.78
N GLY A 227 14.20 -0.94 11.81
CA GLY A 227 15.60 -1.26 12.03
C GLY A 227 16.18 -2.22 10.98
N GLY A 228 17.50 -2.23 10.87
CA GLY A 228 18.28 -3.09 9.96
C GLY A 228 18.88 -2.32 8.79
N THR A 229 20.03 -2.79 8.32
CA THR A 229 20.78 -2.17 7.22
C THR A 229 19.89 -1.92 6.01
N SER A 230 19.87 -0.69 5.54
CA SER A 230 19.03 -0.24 4.42
C SER A 230 19.43 -0.92 3.12
N ASN A 231 18.46 -1.50 2.41
CA ASN A 231 18.65 -1.98 1.04
C ASN A 231 18.65 -0.80 0.06
N ALA A 232 19.66 0.08 0.22
CA ALA A 232 19.71 1.39 -0.42
C ALA A 232 19.51 1.34 -1.94
N CYS A 233 20.21 0.43 -2.64
CA CYS A 233 20.10 0.33 -4.10
C CYS A 233 18.69 0.01 -4.57
N THR A 234 17.97 -0.86 -3.85
CA THR A 234 16.59 -1.23 -4.14
C THR A 234 15.64 -0.05 -3.90
N TYR A 235 15.86 0.68 -2.81
CA TYR A 235 15.03 1.85 -2.46
C TYR A 235 15.30 3.05 -3.39
N ILE A 236 16.56 3.29 -3.76
CA ILE A 236 16.91 4.33 -4.73
C ILE A 236 16.21 4.07 -6.08
N VAL A 237 16.20 2.84 -6.54
CA VAL A 237 15.58 2.51 -7.83
C VAL A 237 14.04 2.51 -7.78
N LEU A 238 13.43 2.48 -6.59
CA LEU A 238 11.98 2.60 -6.42
C LEU A 238 11.45 3.95 -6.91
N ALA A 239 12.19 5.04 -6.66
CA ALA A 239 11.82 6.36 -7.18
C ALA A 239 11.78 6.39 -8.72
N LYS A 240 12.76 5.76 -9.39
CA LYS A 240 12.72 5.58 -10.85
C LYS A 240 11.55 4.72 -11.29
N THR A 241 11.26 3.65 -10.55
CA THR A 241 10.14 2.75 -10.83
C THR A 241 8.80 3.50 -10.81
N LEU A 242 8.55 4.26 -9.75
CA LEU A 242 7.31 5.04 -9.63
C LEU A 242 7.21 6.11 -10.72
N ARG A 243 8.29 6.84 -10.98
CA ARG A 243 8.32 7.83 -12.07
C ARG A 243 7.91 7.21 -13.40
N LEU A 244 8.49 6.07 -13.78
CA LEU A 244 8.16 5.37 -15.02
C LEU A 244 6.72 4.83 -15.02
N ALA A 245 6.18 4.43 -13.88
CA ALA A 245 4.79 4.00 -13.76
C ALA A 245 3.82 5.15 -14.01
N LEU A 246 4.13 6.35 -13.49
CA LEU A 246 3.31 7.55 -13.65
C LEU A 246 3.50 8.24 -15.01
N GLU A 247 4.60 7.98 -15.71
CA GLU A 247 4.86 8.52 -17.04
C GLU A 247 3.80 8.03 -18.05
N ASN A 248 3.16 8.96 -18.76
CA ASN A 248 2.06 8.68 -19.70
C ASN A 248 0.87 7.91 -19.06
N PHE A 249 0.59 8.18 -17.79
CA PHE A 249 -0.44 7.49 -17.00
C PHE A 249 -1.79 7.43 -17.74
N ASP A 250 -2.33 8.56 -18.18
CA ASP A 250 -3.66 8.62 -18.82
C ASP A 250 -3.72 7.80 -20.12
N GLN A 251 -2.61 7.76 -20.89
CA GLN A 251 -2.53 6.94 -22.12
C GLN A 251 -2.51 5.45 -21.82
N LYS A 252 -1.73 5.05 -20.80
CA LYS A 252 -1.68 3.64 -20.35
C LYS A 252 -3.02 3.18 -19.84
N GLU A 253 -3.67 3.98 -19.00
CA GLU A 253 -5.00 3.66 -18.44
C GLU A 253 -6.03 3.52 -19.57
N LYS A 254 -6.08 4.46 -20.53
CA LYS A 254 -6.96 4.37 -21.68
C LYS A 254 -6.72 3.12 -22.52
N TYR A 255 -5.46 2.74 -22.72
CA TYR A 255 -5.09 1.53 -23.46
C TYR A 255 -5.55 0.25 -22.74
N VAL A 256 -5.23 0.13 -21.45
CA VAL A 256 -5.60 -1.04 -20.64
C VAL A 256 -7.13 -1.15 -20.51
N SER A 257 -7.82 -0.03 -20.31
CA SER A 257 -9.28 0.02 -20.25
C SER A 257 -9.92 -0.50 -21.57
N LYS A 258 -9.34 -0.13 -22.73
CA LYS A 258 -9.80 -0.66 -24.03
C LYS A 258 -9.62 -2.19 -24.12
N LEU A 259 -8.46 -2.68 -23.69
CA LEU A 259 -8.17 -4.13 -23.70
C LEU A 259 -9.10 -4.90 -22.75
N SER A 260 -9.30 -4.38 -21.53
CA SER A 260 -10.18 -4.99 -20.53
C SER A 260 -11.63 -5.10 -21.06
N LYS A 261 -12.15 -4.01 -21.63
CA LYS A 261 -13.50 -4.01 -22.24
C LYS A 261 -13.62 -4.99 -23.39
N TYR A 262 -12.60 -5.08 -24.24
CA TYR A 262 -12.56 -6.05 -25.33
C TYR A 262 -12.56 -7.48 -24.78
N LEU A 263 -11.69 -7.78 -23.82
CA LEU A 263 -11.62 -9.09 -23.18
C LEU A 263 -12.96 -9.50 -22.57
N ILE A 264 -13.60 -8.62 -21.80
CA ILE A 264 -14.91 -8.88 -21.17
C ILE A 264 -15.96 -9.18 -22.24
N LYS A 265 -15.99 -8.39 -23.34
CA LYS A 265 -16.91 -8.62 -24.45
C LYS A 265 -16.74 -10.00 -25.10
N GLU A 266 -15.50 -10.41 -25.36
CA GLU A 266 -15.21 -11.73 -25.93
C GLU A 266 -15.56 -12.87 -24.95
N LEU A 267 -15.22 -12.72 -23.68
CA LEU A 267 -15.55 -13.72 -22.64
C LEU A 267 -17.07 -13.95 -22.52
N GLN A 268 -17.88 -12.90 -22.65
CA GLN A 268 -19.35 -12.99 -22.61
C GLN A 268 -19.97 -13.78 -23.78
N THR A 269 -19.20 -14.03 -24.83
CA THR A 269 -19.65 -14.88 -25.96
C THR A 269 -19.45 -16.38 -25.71
N ILE A 270 -18.67 -16.73 -24.68
CA ILE A 270 -18.36 -18.14 -24.34
C ILE A 270 -19.47 -18.66 -23.41
N PRO A 271 -20.16 -19.74 -23.74
CA PRO A 271 -21.15 -20.35 -22.86
C PRO A 271 -20.56 -20.69 -21.48
N ASP A 272 -21.36 -20.52 -20.43
CA ASP A 272 -21.04 -20.86 -19.03
C ASP A 272 -19.91 -20.02 -18.39
N VAL A 273 -19.39 -18.99 -19.06
CA VAL A 273 -18.47 -18.04 -18.44
C VAL A 273 -19.22 -16.99 -17.64
N ILE A 274 -18.90 -16.88 -16.37
CA ILE A 274 -19.45 -15.86 -15.46
C ILE A 274 -18.38 -14.78 -15.22
N ILE A 275 -18.73 -13.53 -15.47
CA ILE A 275 -17.85 -12.39 -15.17
C ILE A 275 -18.11 -11.94 -13.73
N ASN A 276 -17.12 -12.12 -12.85
CA ASN A 276 -17.22 -11.72 -11.45
C ASN A 276 -16.82 -10.25 -11.21
N THR A 277 -16.21 -9.61 -12.21
CA THR A 277 -15.84 -8.19 -12.15
C THR A 277 -17.06 -7.32 -12.44
N GLY A 278 -17.48 -6.50 -11.47
CA GLY A 278 -18.66 -5.64 -11.61
C GLY A 278 -18.57 -4.34 -10.81
N GLY A 279 -19.48 -3.39 -11.06
CA GLY A 279 -19.50 -2.10 -10.40
C GLY A 279 -18.31 -1.20 -10.78
N LYS A 280 -17.76 -0.44 -9.81
CA LYS A 280 -16.57 0.40 -10.00
C LYS A 280 -15.31 -0.46 -9.86
N VAL A 281 -14.66 -0.77 -10.97
CA VAL A 281 -13.54 -1.70 -11.03
C VAL A 281 -12.30 -1.13 -11.72
N SER A 282 -11.15 -1.67 -11.36
CA SER A 282 -9.89 -1.39 -12.04
C SER A 282 -9.82 -2.12 -13.38
N SER A 283 -9.49 -1.42 -14.44
CA SER A 283 -9.28 -2.00 -15.77
C SER A 283 -8.11 -3.00 -15.84
N HIS A 284 -7.24 -3.02 -14.84
CA HIS A 284 -6.09 -3.92 -14.77
C HIS A 284 -6.40 -5.33 -14.27
N ILE A 285 -7.63 -5.60 -13.81
CA ILE A 285 -8.04 -6.88 -13.23
C ILE A 285 -9.39 -7.26 -13.84
N VAL A 286 -9.46 -8.44 -14.43
CA VAL A 286 -10.70 -9.07 -14.91
C VAL A 286 -10.76 -10.46 -14.28
N ASN A 287 -11.85 -10.74 -13.58
CA ASN A 287 -12.12 -12.03 -12.95
C ASN A 287 -13.33 -12.69 -13.61
N PHE A 288 -13.19 -13.95 -13.98
CA PHE A 288 -14.21 -14.74 -14.66
C PHE A 288 -14.07 -16.22 -14.33
#